data_c776c1676de3be7e782ec0273d631719
#
_entry.id   c776c1676de3be7e782ec0273d631719
#
_cell.length_a   1.000
_cell.length_b   1.000
_cell.length_c   1.000
_cell.angle_alpha   90.00
_cell.angle_beta   90.00
_cell.angle_gamma   90.00
#
_symmetry.space_group_name_H-M   'P 1'
#
loop_
_entity.id
_entity.type
_entity.pdbx_description
1 polymer ?
#
loop_
_entity_poly.entity_id
_entity_poly.type
_entity_poly.pdbx_seq_one_letter_code
_entity_poly.pdbx_strand_id
1 'polypeptide(L)'
;MLSAQISGFRPYSYLHSSESPFNACMKIVTTAQEQPVACEIPRILESDDHLAWVWKPNHLLVHRTDMAMHDLLNLKDWILETTGWSFAQPINRLDRPTSGLVLVARDVDALKLVSEQFAKHDVTKTYLAIVRGWTEDEGVIEKPLPTSHNNTPKEAITAYKTLFRAELPLAITRYETSRFSLVECTPQTGRFHQIRLHLKHIKHPIIGDTAHGDKPHNRYFAHHLNQPYLLLHSGELTLKHPVHGLEKTVQAPLPEHWKQTLDQLGWSDSFSRFGSSDSTQSGS
;
A
#
# COMPACT_ATOMS: atom_id res chain seq x y z
N MET A 1 -15.87 43.99 -32.25
CA MET A 1 -14.57 44.42 -31.72
C MET A 1 -14.67 44.36 -30.21
N LEU A 2 -14.09 43.39 -29.59
CA LEU A 2 -13.73 43.39 -28.17
C LEU A 2 -12.75 42.22 -27.98
N SER A 3 -11.48 42.56 -27.94
CA SER A 3 -10.36 41.68 -27.64
C SER A 3 -10.30 41.44 -26.13
N ALA A 4 -10.42 40.18 -25.67
CA ALA A 4 -10.11 39.83 -24.32
C ALA A 4 -8.68 39.28 -24.27
N GLN A 5 -7.78 40.06 -23.71
CA GLN A 5 -6.42 39.67 -23.35
C GLN A 5 -6.47 38.64 -22.20
N ILE A 6 -5.91 37.45 -22.42
CA ILE A 6 -5.58 36.52 -21.38
C ILE A 6 -4.15 36.84 -20.95
N SER A 7 -4.02 37.51 -19.81
CA SER A 7 -2.73 37.81 -19.16
C SER A 7 -2.43 36.83 -18.06
N GLY A 8 -1.23 36.26 -18.08
CA GLY A 8 -0.42 36.03 -16.91
C GLY A 8 -0.42 34.64 -16.28
N PHE A 9 0.20 33.70 -16.96
CA PHE A 9 0.82 32.59 -16.24
C PHE A 9 2.15 33.12 -15.64
N ARG A 10 2.19 33.35 -14.33
CA ARG A 10 3.45 33.62 -13.63
C ARG A 10 4.12 32.28 -13.27
N PRO A 11 5.40 32.08 -13.60
CA PRO A 11 6.14 30.92 -13.12
C PRO A 11 6.34 31.07 -11.60
N TYR A 12 6.11 29.98 -10.87
CA TYR A 12 6.36 29.89 -9.43
C TYR A 12 7.82 30.25 -9.14
N SER A 13 8.05 31.36 -8.45
CA SER A 13 9.32 31.69 -7.85
C SER A 13 9.60 30.72 -6.69
N TYR A 14 10.69 29.99 -6.77
CA TYR A 14 11.21 29.19 -5.69
C TYR A 14 11.51 30.08 -4.49
N LEU A 15 10.67 30.00 -3.46
CA LEU A 15 11.00 30.51 -2.14
C LEU A 15 12.04 29.55 -1.53
N HIS A 16 13.20 30.06 -1.13
CA HIS A 16 14.18 29.39 -0.31
C HIS A 16 13.57 29.16 1.08
N SER A 17 12.80 28.09 1.26
CA SER A 17 12.48 27.53 2.56
C SER A 17 13.34 26.29 2.76
N SER A 18 13.97 26.17 3.92
CA SER A 18 14.80 25.05 4.35
C SER A 18 13.98 23.75 4.58
N GLU A 19 12.75 23.69 4.11
CA GLU A 19 11.86 22.52 4.22
C GLU A 19 11.93 21.71 2.91
N SER A 20 12.10 20.39 3.07
CA SER A 20 12.01 19.43 1.96
C SER A 20 10.69 19.60 1.19
N PRO A 21 10.68 19.48 -0.16
CA PRO A 21 9.45 19.47 -0.98
C PRO A 21 8.37 18.52 -0.46
N PHE A 22 8.77 17.43 0.18
CA PHE A 22 7.88 16.48 0.85
C PHE A 22 7.13 17.11 2.03
N ASN A 23 7.80 17.90 2.85
CA ASN A 23 7.18 18.58 3.99
C ASN A 23 6.30 19.77 3.55
N ALA A 24 6.63 20.43 2.46
CA ALA A 24 5.82 21.51 1.90
C ALA A 24 4.51 21.01 1.25
N CYS A 25 4.54 19.87 0.54
CA CYS A 25 3.37 19.27 -0.07
C CYS A 25 2.33 18.79 0.96
N MET A 26 2.77 18.43 2.15
CA MET A 26 1.90 18.06 3.27
C MET A 26 1.01 19.22 3.76
N LYS A 27 1.42 20.48 3.53
CA LYS A 27 0.66 21.67 3.93
C LYS A 27 -0.38 22.12 2.88
N ILE A 28 -0.34 21.61 1.65
CA ILE A 28 -1.17 22.10 0.52
C ILE A 28 -2.50 21.32 0.38
N VAL A 29 -2.69 20.19 1.04
CA VAL A 29 -3.95 19.41 0.98
C VAL A 29 -5.06 19.99 1.86
N THR A 30 -4.86 21.16 2.47
CA THR A 30 -5.82 21.82 3.35
C THR A 30 -6.58 22.96 2.65
N THR A 31 -7.31 22.69 1.57
CA THR A 31 -8.36 23.61 1.10
C THR A 31 -9.57 22.81 0.68
N ALA A 32 -10.48 22.64 1.59
CA ALA A 32 -11.94 22.61 1.57
C ALA A 32 -12.47 21.60 2.62
N GLN A 33 -12.98 22.10 3.72
CA GLN A 33 -14.03 21.54 4.61
C GLN A 33 -14.01 20.03 5.00
N GLU A 34 -12.90 19.31 4.80
CA GLU A 34 -12.71 17.95 5.32
C GLU A 34 -11.63 17.99 6.41
N GLN A 35 -11.88 17.32 7.53
CA GLN A 35 -10.87 17.21 8.59
C GLN A 35 -9.59 16.63 7.99
N PRO A 36 -8.41 17.22 8.24
CA PRO A 36 -7.18 16.73 7.65
C PRO A 36 -6.91 15.31 8.17
N VAL A 37 -7.11 14.32 7.32
CA VAL A 37 -6.59 12.98 7.58
C VAL A 37 -5.07 13.14 7.56
N ALA A 38 -4.41 12.85 8.69
CA ALA A 38 -2.97 12.99 8.82
C ALA A 38 -2.27 12.23 7.69
N CYS A 39 -1.60 12.98 6.81
CA CYS A 39 -0.85 12.39 5.70
C CYS A 39 0.38 11.69 6.30
N GLU A 40 0.36 10.36 6.32
CA GLU A 40 1.48 9.59 6.83
C GLU A 40 2.66 9.70 5.86
N ILE A 41 3.87 9.90 6.43
CA ILE A 41 5.12 9.96 5.67
C ILE A 41 5.76 8.58 5.54
N PRO A 42 6.50 8.29 4.45
CA PRO A 42 7.28 7.07 4.34
C PRO A 42 8.30 6.96 5.49
N ARG A 43 8.66 5.75 5.86
CA ARG A 43 9.62 5.48 6.92
C ARG A 43 10.54 4.33 6.51
N ILE A 44 11.84 4.45 6.78
CA ILE A 44 12.76 3.33 6.72
C ILE A 44 12.56 2.54 8.01
N LEU A 45 12.10 1.29 7.89
CA LEU A 45 11.88 0.41 9.05
C LEU A 45 13.19 -0.24 9.49
N GLU A 46 13.92 -0.78 8.53
CA GLU A 46 15.23 -1.38 8.71
C GLU A 46 16.10 -1.10 7.48
N SER A 47 17.40 -1.05 7.66
CA SER A 47 18.37 -0.99 6.55
C SER A 47 19.74 -1.50 6.98
N ASP A 48 20.48 -2.04 6.02
CA ASP A 48 21.89 -2.35 6.11
C ASP A 48 22.63 -1.73 4.91
N ASP A 49 23.85 -2.17 4.63
CA ASP A 49 24.64 -1.62 3.52
C ASP A 49 24.10 -1.98 2.14
N HIS A 50 23.25 -3.02 2.02
CA HIS A 50 22.79 -3.60 0.77
C HIS A 50 21.29 -3.42 0.53
N LEU A 51 20.47 -3.47 1.56
CA LEU A 51 19.01 -3.44 1.49
C LEU A 51 18.40 -2.42 2.45
N ALA A 52 17.22 -1.97 2.11
CA ALA A 52 16.35 -1.22 3.01
C ALA A 52 14.90 -1.69 2.88
N TRP A 53 14.23 -1.85 4.01
CA TRP A 53 12.80 -2.13 4.12
C TRP A 53 12.10 -0.82 4.44
N VAL A 54 11.29 -0.36 3.50
CA VAL A 54 10.66 0.97 3.58
C VAL A 54 9.15 0.81 3.67
N TRP A 55 8.58 1.44 4.68
CA TRP A 55 7.14 1.56 4.81
C TRP A 55 6.61 2.67 3.90
N LYS A 56 5.69 2.33 3.01
CA LYS A 56 5.04 3.23 2.08
C LYS A 56 3.60 3.53 2.53
N PRO A 57 3.20 4.79 2.70
CA PRO A 57 1.81 5.14 2.96
C PRO A 57 0.92 4.92 1.73
N ASN A 58 -0.42 5.02 1.93
CA ASN A 58 -1.38 5.09 0.84
C ASN A 58 -1.11 6.34 -0.05
N HIS A 59 -1.56 6.28 -1.29
CA HIS A 59 -1.49 7.37 -2.28
C HIS A 59 -0.10 7.82 -2.74
N LEU A 60 0.97 7.21 -2.26
CA LEU A 60 2.32 7.47 -2.74
C LEU A 60 2.71 6.46 -3.84
N LEU A 61 3.26 6.95 -4.95
CA LEU A 61 3.88 6.10 -5.97
C LEU A 61 5.21 5.54 -5.48
N VAL A 62 5.59 4.34 -5.93
CA VAL A 62 6.91 3.77 -5.64
C VAL A 62 7.99 4.47 -6.49
N HIS A 63 7.70 4.73 -7.76
CA HIS A 63 8.57 5.43 -8.70
C HIS A 63 7.71 6.20 -9.72
N ARG A 64 8.30 7.15 -10.41
CA ARG A 64 7.61 7.90 -11.47
C ARG A 64 7.15 6.97 -12.60
N THR A 65 6.01 7.26 -13.16
CA THR A 65 5.48 6.58 -14.35
C THR A 65 5.10 7.62 -15.39
N ASP A 66 5.15 7.26 -16.67
CA ASP A 66 4.79 8.17 -17.77
C ASP A 66 3.36 8.71 -17.67
N MET A 67 2.46 7.93 -17.06
CA MET A 67 1.05 8.33 -16.83
C MET A 67 0.86 9.27 -15.64
N ALA A 68 1.86 9.45 -14.79
CA ALA A 68 1.82 10.27 -13.58
C ALA A 68 2.96 11.32 -13.58
N MET A 69 3.26 11.91 -14.71
CA MET A 69 4.32 12.93 -14.88
C MET A 69 4.14 14.17 -14.00
N HIS A 70 2.91 14.43 -13.54
CA HIS A 70 2.58 15.54 -12.65
C HIS A 70 2.71 15.20 -11.16
N ASP A 71 2.85 13.93 -10.80
CA ASP A 71 3.12 13.51 -9.41
C ASP A 71 4.60 13.72 -9.10
N LEU A 72 4.89 14.86 -8.50
CA LEU A 72 6.27 15.26 -8.15
C LEU A 72 6.90 14.36 -7.08
N LEU A 73 6.08 13.65 -6.30
CA LEU A 73 6.51 12.86 -5.14
C LEU A 73 6.36 11.36 -5.39
N ASN A 74 7.43 10.61 -5.18
CA ASN A 74 7.42 9.15 -5.16
C ASN A 74 8.41 8.63 -4.11
N LEU A 75 8.26 7.37 -3.74
CA LEU A 75 9.05 6.76 -2.67
C LEU A 75 10.55 6.75 -2.97
N LYS A 76 10.93 6.47 -4.21
CA LYS A 76 12.36 6.43 -4.60
C LYS A 76 13.03 7.78 -4.42
N ASP A 77 12.41 8.86 -4.92
CA ASP A 77 12.97 10.21 -4.78
C ASP A 77 13.02 10.62 -3.30
N TRP A 78 11.97 10.30 -2.52
CA TRP A 78 11.96 10.56 -1.08
C TRP A 78 13.13 9.85 -0.36
N ILE A 79 13.43 8.60 -0.70
CA ILE A 79 14.55 7.86 -0.10
C ILE A 79 15.86 8.56 -0.41
N LEU A 80 16.11 8.89 -1.67
CA LEU A 80 17.37 9.55 -2.09
C LEU A 80 17.55 10.91 -1.43
N GLU A 81 16.48 11.72 -1.35
CA GLU A 81 16.52 13.04 -0.71
C GLU A 81 16.73 12.95 0.81
N THR A 82 16.06 11.99 1.47
CA THR A 82 16.10 11.88 2.93
C THR A 82 17.39 11.27 3.44
N THR A 83 17.95 10.29 2.70
CA THR A 83 19.12 9.52 3.14
C THR A 83 20.43 10.01 2.58
N GLY A 84 20.40 10.73 1.46
CA GLY A 84 21.59 11.09 0.70
C GLY A 84 22.30 9.90 0.04
N TRP A 85 21.65 8.73 -0.08
CA TRP A 85 22.25 7.58 -0.75
C TRP A 85 22.48 7.86 -2.23
N SER A 86 23.61 7.40 -2.75
CA SER A 86 23.94 7.54 -4.17
C SER A 86 23.13 6.59 -5.06
N PHE A 87 22.58 5.51 -4.49
CA PHE A 87 21.77 4.52 -5.18
C PHE A 87 20.64 4.03 -4.26
N ALA A 88 19.43 4.02 -4.79
CA ALA A 88 18.26 3.40 -4.16
C ALA A 88 17.30 2.92 -5.25
N GLN A 89 17.14 1.61 -5.40
CA GLN A 89 16.26 1.04 -6.41
C GLN A 89 15.21 0.12 -5.76
N PRO A 90 13.92 0.47 -5.81
CA PRO A 90 12.86 -0.43 -5.37
C PRO A 90 12.88 -1.75 -6.16
N ILE A 91 12.86 -2.88 -5.45
CA ILE A 91 12.90 -4.23 -6.02
C ILE A 91 11.48 -4.73 -6.29
N ASN A 92 10.55 -4.48 -5.37
CA ASN A 92 9.14 -4.74 -5.56
C ASN A 92 8.37 -3.42 -5.71
N ARG A 93 7.13 -3.53 -6.14
CA ARG A 93 6.22 -2.39 -6.27
C ARG A 93 4.92 -2.66 -5.53
N LEU A 94 4.36 -1.61 -5.00
CA LEU A 94 2.99 -1.55 -4.52
C LEU A 94 2.19 -0.61 -5.41
N ASP A 95 0.89 -0.87 -5.56
CA ASP A 95 -0.02 0.08 -6.19
C ASP A 95 -0.02 1.40 -5.40
N ARG A 96 -0.32 2.51 -6.07
CA ARG A 96 -0.41 3.82 -5.43
C ARG A 96 -1.28 3.82 -4.16
N PRO A 97 -2.50 3.23 -4.16
CA PRO A 97 -3.36 3.21 -2.97
C PRO A 97 -3.00 2.12 -1.94
N THR A 98 -2.07 1.21 -2.23
CA THR A 98 -1.64 0.16 -1.29
C THR A 98 -0.57 0.69 -0.35
N SER A 99 -0.70 0.43 0.94
CA SER A 99 0.32 0.73 1.96
C SER A 99 1.19 -0.48 2.28
N GLY A 100 2.29 -0.26 3.00
CA GLY A 100 3.13 -1.33 3.54
C GLY A 100 4.53 -1.42 2.96
N LEU A 101 5.12 -2.60 2.97
CA LEU A 101 6.53 -2.84 2.68
C LEU A 101 6.91 -2.72 1.21
N VAL A 102 7.93 -1.90 0.97
CA VAL A 102 8.71 -1.87 -0.26
C VAL A 102 10.17 -2.19 0.10
N LEU A 103 10.73 -3.18 -0.58
CA LEU A 103 12.12 -3.53 -0.48
C LEU A 103 12.93 -2.73 -1.49
N VAL A 104 14.03 -2.15 -1.04
CA VAL A 104 14.90 -1.26 -1.83
C VAL A 104 16.32 -1.79 -1.79
N ALA A 105 16.95 -1.95 -2.96
CA ALA A 105 18.36 -2.22 -3.07
C ALA A 105 19.17 -0.92 -2.95
N ARG A 106 20.26 -0.98 -2.22
CA ARG A 106 21.23 0.12 -2.02
C ARG A 106 22.48 -0.02 -2.92
N ASP A 107 22.61 -1.17 -3.60
CA ASP A 107 23.64 -1.41 -4.60
C ASP A 107 23.11 -2.30 -5.74
N VAL A 108 23.88 -2.40 -6.83
CA VAL A 108 23.48 -3.12 -8.04
C VAL A 108 23.53 -4.64 -7.86
N ASP A 109 24.45 -5.14 -7.05
CA ASP A 109 24.60 -6.58 -6.82
C ASP A 109 23.45 -7.11 -5.98
N ALA A 110 23.08 -6.40 -4.90
CA ALA A 110 21.90 -6.71 -4.11
C ALA A 110 20.61 -6.63 -4.96
N LEU A 111 20.48 -5.61 -5.83
CA LEU A 111 19.36 -5.50 -6.77
C LEU A 111 19.23 -6.75 -7.63
N LYS A 112 20.33 -7.21 -8.23
CA LYS A 112 20.35 -8.38 -9.12
C LYS A 112 19.98 -9.65 -8.36
N LEU A 113 20.66 -9.93 -7.24
CA LEU A 113 20.48 -11.16 -6.46
C LEU A 113 19.05 -11.28 -5.90
N VAL A 114 18.49 -10.19 -5.39
CA VAL A 114 17.14 -10.22 -4.83
C VAL A 114 16.08 -10.24 -5.95
N SER A 115 16.32 -9.55 -7.07
CA SER A 115 15.43 -9.66 -8.24
C SER A 115 15.33 -11.09 -8.77
N GLU A 116 16.41 -11.86 -8.73
CA GLU A 116 16.41 -13.29 -9.08
C GLU A 116 15.55 -14.11 -8.10
N GLN A 117 15.58 -13.83 -6.79
CA GLN A 117 14.69 -14.48 -5.81
C GLN A 117 13.21 -14.18 -6.11
N PHE A 118 12.87 -12.92 -6.44
CA PHE A 118 11.51 -12.57 -6.87
C PHE A 118 11.09 -13.32 -8.14
N ALA A 119 11.99 -13.44 -9.11
CA ALA A 119 11.74 -14.16 -10.38
C ALA A 119 11.53 -15.66 -10.18
N LYS A 120 12.20 -16.26 -9.19
CA LYS A 120 12.09 -17.67 -8.81
C LYS A 120 10.95 -17.95 -7.84
N HIS A 121 10.22 -16.91 -7.39
CA HIS A 121 9.19 -17.00 -6.37
C HIS A 121 9.71 -17.44 -4.97
N ASP A 122 10.98 -17.21 -4.68
CA ASP A 122 11.63 -17.54 -3.39
C ASP A 122 11.38 -16.47 -2.31
N VAL A 123 10.62 -15.43 -2.63
CA VAL A 123 10.25 -14.35 -1.69
C VAL A 123 8.81 -14.52 -1.27
N THR A 124 8.59 -14.70 0.04
CA THR A 124 7.25 -14.74 0.62
C THR A 124 6.75 -13.33 0.89
N LYS A 125 5.53 -13.06 0.46
CA LYS A 125 4.85 -11.76 0.63
C LYS A 125 3.52 -12.00 1.29
N THR A 126 3.28 -11.36 2.43
CA THR A 126 2.02 -11.46 3.15
C THR A 126 1.32 -10.11 3.15
N TYR A 127 0.08 -10.11 2.68
CA TYR A 127 -0.78 -8.94 2.62
C TYR A 127 -1.99 -9.14 3.52
N LEU A 128 -2.48 -8.04 4.07
CA LEU A 128 -3.76 -7.99 4.75
C LEU A 128 -4.77 -7.23 3.89
N ALA A 129 -6.00 -7.73 3.83
CA ALA A 129 -7.08 -7.04 3.15
C ALA A 129 -8.39 -7.14 3.96
N ILE A 130 -9.14 -6.02 4.05
CA ILE A 130 -10.50 -6.04 4.55
C ILE A 130 -11.44 -6.05 3.35
N VAL A 131 -12.28 -7.08 3.29
CA VAL A 131 -13.15 -7.34 2.14
C VAL A 131 -14.62 -7.34 2.53
N ARG A 132 -15.50 -7.08 1.55
CA ARG A 132 -16.93 -7.23 1.68
C ARG A 132 -17.33 -8.70 1.73
N GLY A 133 -18.21 -9.04 2.64
CA GLY A 133 -18.79 -10.39 2.79
C GLY A 133 -17.93 -11.32 3.63
N TRP A 134 -18.45 -12.50 3.90
CA TRP A 134 -17.73 -13.57 4.59
C TRP A 134 -17.06 -14.46 3.55
N THR A 135 -15.74 -14.49 3.59
CA THR A 135 -14.93 -15.41 2.80
C THR A 135 -14.94 -16.81 3.41
N GLU A 136 -14.62 -17.84 2.63
CA GLU A 136 -14.29 -19.16 3.18
C GLU A 136 -13.08 -19.06 4.11
N ASP A 137 -12.84 -20.06 4.96
CA ASP A 137 -11.75 -20.04 5.95
C ASP A 137 -10.38 -19.87 5.29
N GLU A 138 -10.18 -20.57 4.18
CA GLU A 138 -8.99 -20.44 3.34
C GLU A 138 -9.30 -20.84 1.90
N GLY A 139 -8.41 -20.47 0.99
CA GLY A 139 -8.55 -20.85 -0.41
C GLY A 139 -7.39 -20.42 -1.28
N VAL A 140 -7.36 -20.93 -2.50
CA VAL A 140 -6.41 -20.54 -3.54
C VAL A 140 -7.18 -20.02 -4.74
N ILE A 141 -6.82 -18.84 -5.22
CA ILE A 141 -7.42 -18.22 -6.39
C ILE A 141 -6.45 -18.34 -7.56
N GLU A 142 -6.77 -19.22 -8.49
CA GLU A 142 -5.99 -19.49 -9.70
C GLU A 142 -6.72 -18.90 -10.90
N LYS A 143 -6.60 -17.59 -11.07
CA LYS A 143 -7.21 -16.88 -12.20
C LYS A 143 -6.16 -16.12 -12.98
N PRO A 144 -5.90 -16.50 -14.25
CA PRO A 144 -5.00 -15.73 -15.11
C PRO A 144 -5.46 -14.27 -15.24
N LEU A 145 -4.51 -13.35 -15.19
CA LEU A 145 -4.76 -11.92 -15.27
C LEU A 145 -4.08 -11.31 -16.50
N PRO A 146 -4.71 -10.30 -17.13
CA PRO A 146 -4.13 -9.61 -18.27
C PRO A 146 -2.82 -8.92 -17.89
N THR A 147 -1.89 -8.84 -18.84
CA THR A 147 -0.66 -8.05 -18.70
C THR A 147 -0.90 -6.63 -19.19
N SER A 148 -0.12 -5.68 -18.66
CA SER A 148 -0.22 -4.26 -19.02
C SER A 148 0.11 -3.94 -20.49
N HIS A 149 0.77 -4.86 -21.22
CA HIS A 149 1.31 -4.58 -22.55
C HIS A 149 0.51 -5.16 -23.71
N ASN A 150 -0.15 -6.30 -23.53
CA ASN A 150 -0.79 -6.99 -24.65
C ASN A 150 -2.10 -7.72 -24.31
N ASN A 151 -2.69 -7.45 -23.16
CA ASN A 151 -3.90 -8.12 -22.66
C ASN A 151 -3.85 -9.66 -22.64
N THR A 152 -2.71 -10.29 -22.96
CA THR A 152 -2.57 -11.74 -22.90
C THR A 152 -2.60 -12.19 -21.46
N PRO A 153 -3.56 -13.03 -21.05
CA PRO A 153 -3.62 -13.50 -19.68
C PRO A 153 -2.36 -14.30 -19.32
N LYS A 154 -1.79 -13.98 -18.16
CA LYS A 154 -0.69 -14.76 -17.58
C LYS A 154 -1.18 -15.36 -16.27
N GLU A 155 -0.60 -16.51 -15.95
CA GLU A 155 -0.84 -17.19 -14.69
C GLU A 155 -0.71 -16.22 -13.51
N ALA A 156 -1.67 -16.31 -12.61
CA ALA A 156 -1.72 -15.54 -11.38
C ALA A 156 -2.35 -16.40 -10.28
N ILE A 157 -1.65 -16.55 -9.15
CA ILE A 157 -2.03 -17.41 -8.04
C ILE A 157 -1.93 -16.61 -6.75
N THR A 158 -3.01 -16.63 -5.96
CA THR A 158 -3.07 -16.00 -4.64
C THR A 158 -3.74 -16.96 -3.66
N ALA A 159 -3.00 -17.43 -2.67
CA ALA A 159 -3.58 -18.09 -1.50
C ALA A 159 -4.12 -17.04 -0.53
N TYR A 160 -5.21 -17.39 0.17
CA TYR A 160 -5.73 -16.53 1.24
C TYR A 160 -6.21 -17.37 2.43
N LYS A 161 -6.20 -16.75 3.61
CA LYS A 161 -6.74 -17.26 4.86
C LYS A 161 -7.57 -16.18 5.54
N THR A 162 -8.78 -16.52 5.97
CA THR A 162 -9.65 -15.64 6.74
C THR A 162 -9.17 -15.60 8.19
N LEU A 163 -8.87 -14.41 8.67
CA LEU A 163 -8.45 -14.20 10.06
C LEU A 163 -9.65 -13.89 10.96
N PHE A 164 -10.52 -12.99 10.49
CA PHE A 164 -11.70 -12.55 11.25
C PHE A 164 -12.90 -12.33 10.33
N ARG A 165 -14.10 -12.44 10.90
CA ARG A 165 -15.37 -12.07 10.28
C ARG A 165 -16.17 -11.16 11.20
N ALA A 166 -16.85 -10.18 10.62
CA ALA A 166 -17.81 -9.32 11.32
C ALA A 166 -19.12 -9.25 10.57
N GLU A 167 -20.21 -9.10 11.30
CA GLU A 167 -21.51 -8.70 10.80
C GLU A 167 -21.99 -7.49 11.62
N LEU A 168 -22.22 -6.39 10.94
CA LEU A 168 -22.60 -5.14 11.57
C LEU A 168 -24.04 -4.76 11.15
N PRO A 169 -24.80 -4.09 12.04
CA PRO A 169 -26.15 -3.60 11.73
C PRO A 169 -26.08 -2.35 10.83
N LEU A 170 -25.47 -2.50 9.64
CA LEU A 170 -25.26 -1.46 8.65
C LEU A 170 -26.06 -1.77 7.40
N ALA A 171 -27.15 -1.05 7.18
CA ALA A 171 -28.00 -1.16 5.99
C ALA A 171 -27.36 -0.41 4.79
N ILE A 172 -26.22 -0.90 4.30
CA ILE A 172 -25.49 -0.26 3.19
C ILE A 172 -26.17 -0.51 1.85
N THR A 173 -26.78 -1.69 1.70
CA THR A 173 -27.48 -2.11 0.49
C THR A 173 -28.92 -2.49 0.83
N ARG A 174 -29.50 -3.50 0.19
CA ARG A 174 -30.86 -3.99 0.46
C ARG A 174 -31.00 -4.81 1.75
N TYR A 175 -29.90 -5.16 2.37
CA TYR A 175 -29.87 -5.95 3.61
C TYR A 175 -29.73 -5.03 4.82
N GLU A 176 -30.33 -5.44 5.94
CA GLU A 176 -30.26 -4.68 7.21
C GLU A 176 -28.86 -4.75 7.87
N THR A 177 -28.09 -5.77 7.51
CA THR A 177 -26.72 -5.98 8.00
C THR A 177 -25.72 -6.01 6.85
N SER A 178 -24.48 -5.76 7.18
CA SER A 178 -23.35 -5.87 6.25
C SER A 178 -22.25 -6.73 6.87
N ARG A 179 -21.66 -7.59 6.04
CA ARG A 179 -20.64 -8.58 6.42
C ARG A 179 -19.29 -8.21 5.87
N PHE A 180 -18.27 -8.48 6.67
CA PHE A 180 -16.88 -8.19 6.32
C PHE A 180 -15.98 -9.35 6.76
N SER A 181 -14.84 -9.48 6.10
CA SER A 181 -13.76 -10.39 6.50
C SER A 181 -12.41 -9.68 6.46
N LEU A 182 -11.57 -9.95 7.45
CA LEU A 182 -10.13 -9.68 7.37
C LEU A 182 -9.46 -10.93 6.82
N VAL A 183 -8.76 -10.78 5.71
CA VAL A 183 -8.06 -11.88 5.05
C VAL A 183 -6.57 -11.60 4.95
N GLU A 184 -5.78 -12.62 5.22
CA GLU A 184 -4.36 -12.68 4.90
C GLU A 184 -4.20 -13.27 3.50
N CYS A 185 -3.45 -12.60 2.63
CA CYS A 185 -3.22 -13.01 1.26
C CYS A 185 -1.74 -13.24 1.00
N THR A 186 -1.40 -14.40 0.41
CA THR A 186 -0.03 -14.77 0.04
C THR A 186 0.02 -14.96 -1.49
N PRO A 187 0.33 -13.90 -2.28
CA PRO A 187 0.43 -14.01 -3.73
C PRO A 187 1.72 -14.72 -4.13
N GLN A 188 1.62 -15.83 -4.84
CA GLN A 188 2.78 -16.56 -5.40
C GLN A 188 3.34 -15.83 -6.62
N THR A 189 2.51 -15.17 -7.40
CA THR A 189 2.87 -14.34 -8.55
C THR A 189 2.71 -12.85 -8.23
N GLY A 190 3.13 -11.95 -9.12
CA GLY A 190 3.06 -10.49 -8.91
C GLY A 190 2.48 -9.77 -10.14
N ARG A 191 1.19 -9.98 -10.48
CA ARG A 191 0.54 -9.28 -11.60
C ARG A 191 -0.05 -7.95 -11.15
N PHE A 192 -0.27 -7.07 -12.12
CA PHE A 192 -0.91 -5.77 -11.88
C PHE A 192 -2.27 -5.93 -11.20
N HIS A 193 -2.48 -5.27 -10.07
CA HIS A 193 -3.68 -5.34 -9.23
C HIS A 193 -4.09 -6.77 -8.82
N GLN A 194 -3.17 -7.74 -8.74
CA GLN A 194 -3.49 -9.16 -8.61
C GLN A 194 -4.45 -9.47 -7.46
N ILE A 195 -4.09 -9.13 -6.23
CA ILE A 195 -4.91 -9.42 -5.04
C ILE A 195 -6.30 -8.78 -5.16
N ARG A 196 -6.35 -7.54 -5.64
CA ARG A 196 -7.58 -6.76 -5.83
C ARG A 196 -8.53 -7.44 -6.83
N LEU A 197 -8.01 -7.90 -7.97
CA LEU A 197 -8.76 -8.61 -9.01
C LEU A 197 -9.17 -10.01 -8.57
N HIS A 198 -8.31 -10.72 -7.85
CA HIS A 198 -8.58 -12.06 -7.34
C HIS A 198 -9.71 -12.05 -6.30
N LEU A 199 -9.62 -11.19 -5.29
CA LEU A 199 -10.66 -11.05 -4.27
C LEU A 199 -12.00 -10.59 -4.87
N LYS A 200 -11.97 -9.67 -5.85
CA LYS A 200 -13.17 -9.32 -6.63
C LYS A 200 -13.73 -10.52 -7.39
N HIS A 201 -12.88 -11.37 -7.98
CA HIS A 201 -13.30 -12.55 -8.74
C HIS A 201 -14.11 -13.51 -7.90
N ILE A 202 -13.69 -13.76 -6.66
CA ILE A 202 -14.44 -14.58 -5.70
C ILE A 202 -15.58 -13.81 -5.00
N LYS A 203 -15.96 -12.62 -5.52
CA LYS A 203 -17.06 -11.75 -5.06
C LYS A 203 -16.84 -11.11 -3.68
N HIS A 204 -15.61 -11.04 -3.22
CA HIS A 204 -15.19 -10.37 -1.99
C HIS A 204 -14.27 -9.18 -2.29
N PRO A 205 -14.77 -8.09 -2.95
CA PRO A 205 -13.95 -6.95 -3.29
C PRO A 205 -13.44 -6.25 -2.02
N ILE A 206 -12.23 -5.69 -2.13
CA ILE A 206 -11.58 -4.97 -1.03
C ILE A 206 -12.32 -3.65 -0.77
N ILE A 207 -12.50 -3.32 0.49
CA ILE A 207 -13.06 -2.04 0.93
C ILE A 207 -12.09 -0.90 0.57
N GLY A 208 -12.66 0.21 0.07
CA GLY A 208 -11.87 1.37 -0.38
C GLY A 208 -11.23 1.21 -1.75
N ASP A 209 -11.43 0.09 -2.45
CA ASP A 209 -10.94 -0.07 -3.83
C ASP A 209 -11.83 0.69 -4.81
N THR A 210 -11.38 1.86 -5.26
CA THR A 210 -12.14 2.71 -6.19
C THR A 210 -12.22 2.15 -7.61
N ALA A 211 -11.25 1.29 -8.01
CA ALA A 211 -11.19 0.72 -9.36
C ALA A 211 -11.93 -0.62 -9.47
N HIS A 212 -11.85 -1.45 -8.44
CA HIS A 212 -12.35 -2.83 -8.50
C HIS A 212 -13.35 -3.17 -7.39
N GLY A 213 -13.57 -2.25 -6.43
CA GLY A 213 -14.38 -2.46 -5.25
C GLY A 213 -15.88 -2.28 -5.46
N ASP A 214 -16.60 -2.31 -4.36
CA ASP A 214 -18.04 -2.12 -4.30
C ASP A 214 -18.37 -0.66 -3.92
N LYS A 215 -18.96 0.07 -4.87
CA LYS A 215 -19.22 1.51 -4.71
C LYS A 215 -20.08 1.88 -3.48
N PRO A 216 -21.22 1.18 -3.19
CA PRO A 216 -22.00 1.48 -1.99
C PRO A 216 -21.21 1.35 -0.70
N HIS A 217 -20.47 0.24 -0.52
CA HIS A 217 -19.66 0.01 0.67
C HIS A 217 -18.52 1.04 0.78
N ASN A 218 -17.80 1.31 -0.32
CA ASN A 218 -16.74 2.32 -0.33
C ASN A 218 -17.26 3.70 0.07
N ARG A 219 -18.44 4.11 -0.44
CA ARG A 219 -19.07 5.38 -0.08
C ARG A 219 -19.42 5.40 1.40
N TYR A 220 -20.00 4.31 1.92
CA TYR A 220 -20.37 4.22 3.34
C TYR A 220 -19.15 4.37 4.23
N PHE A 221 -18.07 3.62 3.95
CA PHE A 221 -16.82 3.69 4.70
C PHE A 221 -16.20 5.10 4.66
N ALA A 222 -16.17 5.72 3.49
CA ALA A 222 -15.62 7.07 3.35
C ALA A 222 -16.41 8.12 4.15
N HIS A 223 -17.75 8.10 4.10
CA HIS A 223 -18.57 9.15 4.70
C HIS A 223 -18.97 8.91 6.15
N HIS A 224 -19.13 7.66 6.57
CA HIS A 224 -19.62 7.34 7.91
C HIS A 224 -18.54 6.78 8.85
N LEU A 225 -17.48 6.20 8.30
CA LEU A 225 -16.38 5.62 9.07
C LEU A 225 -15.07 6.38 8.87
N ASN A 226 -15.09 7.50 8.15
CA ASN A 226 -13.91 8.31 7.81
C ASN A 226 -12.78 7.47 7.20
N GLN A 227 -13.15 6.46 6.38
CA GLN A 227 -12.22 5.50 5.78
C GLN A 227 -12.32 5.50 4.25
N PRO A 228 -11.67 6.47 3.57
CA PRO A 228 -11.67 6.55 2.11
C PRO A 228 -10.58 5.72 1.44
N TYR A 229 -9.66 5.12 2.21
CA TYR A 229 -8.48 4.44 1.68
C TYR A 229 -8.74 2.99 1.30
N LEU A 230 -7.95 2.49 0.35
CA LEU A 230 -7.89 1.07 0.03
C LEU A 230 -7.38 0.28 1.25
N LEU A 231 -8.17 -0.63 1.77
CA LEU A 231 -7.78 -1.52 2.86
C LEU A 231 -7.04 -2.75 2.32
N LEU A 232 -5.88 -2.50 1.72
CA LEU A 232 -4.88 -3.49 1.30
C LEU A 232 -3.50 -3.04 1.78
N HIS A 233 -2.84 -3.87 2.56
CA HIS A 233 -1.57 -3.57 3.21
C HIS A 233 -0.57 -4.70 2.99
N SER A 234 0.64 -4.38 2.50
CA SER A 234 1.78 -5.30 2.43
C SER A 234 2.41 -5.39 3.81
N GLY A 235 1.97 -6.38 4.59
CA GLY A 235 2.27 -6.48 6.02
C GLY A 235 3.61 -7.16 6.33
N GLU A 236 4.04 -8.12 5.50
CA GLU A 236 5.26 -8.88 5.80
C GLU A 236 5.97 -9.30 4.51
N LEU A 237 7.29 -9.34 4.57
CA LEU A 237 8.13 -9.79 3.50
C LEU A 237 9.28 -10.63 4.04
N THR A 238 9.41 -11.85 3.52
CA THR A 238 10.46 -12.81 3.89
C THR A 238 11.29 -13.17 2.66
N LEU A 239 12.59 -13.03 2.78
CA LEU A 239 13.56 -13.37 1.72
C LEU A 239 14.87 -13.86 2.32
N LYS A 240 15.72 -14.48 1.49
CA LYS A 240 17.09 -14.79 1.82
C LYS A 240 17.97 -13.56 1.59
N HIS A 241 18.67 -13.09 2.64
CA HIS A 241 19.55 -11.94 2.50
C HIS A 241 20.67 -12.22 1.48
N PRO A 242 20.90 -11.33 0.48
CA PRO A 242 21.78 -11.64 -0.65
C PRO A 242 23.26 -11.83 -0.25
N VAL A 243 23.70 -11.20 0.82
CA VAL A 243 25.10 -11.28 1.28
C VAL A 243 25.28 -12.32 2.37
N HIS A 244 24.41 -12.33 3.38
CA HIS A 244 24.56 -13.22 4.53
C HIS A 244 23.95 -14.60 4.33
N GLY A 245 23.09 -14.78 3.33
CA GLY A 245 22.40 -16.04 3.04
C GLY A 245 21.36 -16.46 4.10
N LEU A 246 21.16 -15.65 5.13
CA LEU A 246 20.19 -15.92 6.20
C LEU A 246 18.79 -15.46 5.78
N GLU A 247 17.77 -16.17 6.23
CA GLU A 247 16.40 -15.76 6.06
C GLU A 247 16.11 -14.51 6.90
N LYS A 248 15.51 -13.51 6.28
CA LYS A 248 15.14 -12.24 6.89
C LYS A 248 13.65 -11.99 6.67
N THR A 249 12.93 -11.84 7.76
CA THR A 249 11.52 -11.44 7.77
C THR A 249 11.40 -10.05 8.37
N VAL A 250 10.71 -9.15 7.67
CA VAL A 250 10.39 -7.81 8.16
C VAL A 250 8.90 -7.58 8.07
N GLN A 251 8.33 -6.98 9.12
CA GLN A 251 6.92 -6.64 9.21
C GLN A 251 6.71 -5.13 9.14
N ALA A 252 5.66 -4.72 8.46
CA ALA A 252 5.24 -3.33 8.40
C ALA A 252 4.14 -3.06 9.42
N PRO A 253 4.24 -1.98 10.21
CA PRO A 253 3.15 -1.57 11.07
C PRO A 253 1.95 -1.12 10.23
N LEU A 254 0.73 -1.40 10.73
CA LEU A 254 -0.50 -0.92 10.11
C LEU A 254 -0.59 0.60 10.15
N PRO A 255 -1.10 1.25 9.08
CA PRO A 255 -1.45 2.66 9.09
C PRO A 255 -2.51 2.96 10.17
N GLU A 256 -2.59 4.21 10.65
CA GLU A 256 -3.52 4.58 11.70
C GLU A 256 -4.99 4.35 11.31
N HIS A 257 -5.37 4.63 10.07
CA HIS A 257 -6.72 4.38 9.57
C HIS A 257 -7.12 2.89 9.59
N TRP A 258 -6.14 1.97 9.50
CA TRP A 258 -6.39 0.54 9.66
C TRP A 258 -6.78 0.20 11.10
N LYS A 259 -6.06 0.74 12.10
CA LYS A 259 -6.34 0.52 13.51
C LYS A 259 -7.75 0.97 13.86
N GLN A 260 -8.13 2.19 13.41
CA GLN A 260 -9.47 2.72 13.57
C GLN A 260 -10.54 1.81 12.93
N THR A 261 -10.27 1.29 11.73
CA THR A 261 -11.20 0.38 11.05
C THR A 261 -11.32 -0.97 11.76
N LEU A 262 -10.20 -1.54 12.25
CA LEU A 262 -10.22 -2.78 13.03
C LEU A 262 -11.04 -2.61 14.31
N ASP A 263 -10.92 -1.47 14.98
CA ASP A 263 -11.71 -1.12 16.16
C ASP A 263 -13.19 -1.06 15.85
N GLN A 264 -13.58 -0.33 14.80
CA GLN A 264 -14.97 -0.22 14.34
C GLN A 264 -15.59 -1.56 13.94
N LEU A 265 -14.78 -2.52 13.48
CA LEU A 265 -15.20 -3.88 13.14
C LEU A 265 -15.13 -4.86 14.33
N GLY A 266 -14.67 -4.40 15.51
CA GLY A 266 -14.55 -5.22 16.72
C GLY A 266 -13.39 -6.22 16.68
N TRP A 267 -12.30 -5.90 15.97
CA TRP A 267 -11.14 -6.81 15.79
C TRP A 267 -9.86 -6.35 16.49
N SER A 268 -9.86 -5.19 17.15
CA SER A 268 -8.66 -4.58 17.74
C SER A 268 -7.94 -5.46 18.74
N ASP A 269 -8.68 -6.07 19.70
CA ASP A 269 -8.09 -6.88 20.77
C ASP A 269 -7.48 -8.20 20.27
N SER A 270 -7.91 -8.64 19.10
CA SER A 270 -7.52 -9.93 18.52
C SER A 270 -6.35 -9.83 17.55
N PHE A 271 -5.89 -8.60 17.20
CA PHE A 271 -4.93 -8.37 16.14
C PHE A 271 -3.67 -7.63 16.61
N SER A 272 -2.80 -8.35 17.38
CA SER A 272 -1.52 -7.82 17.86
C SER A 272 -0.33 -8.01 16.91
N ARG A 273 -0.45 -8.88 15.90
CA ARG A 273 0.69 -9.30 15.03
C ARG A 273 1.38 -8.15 14.27
N PHE A 274 0.68 -7.09 13.92
CA PHE A 274 1.23 -5.94 13.16
C PHE A 274 1.09 -4.61 13.93
N GLY A 275 0.88 -4.64 15.25
CA GLY A 275 0.47 -3.49 16.05
C GLY A 275 1.50 -2.91 17.02
N SER A 276 2.62 -3.57 17.31
CA SER A 276 3.59 -3.09 18.29
C SER A 276 4.87 -2.55 17.65
N SER A 277 4.96 -1.24 17.51
CA SER A 277 6.20 -0.51 17.24
C SER A 277 6.68 0.24 18.48
N ASP A 278 6.71 -0.41 19.65
CA ASP A 278 7.40 0.14 20.83
C ASP A 278 8.44 -0.88 21.33
N SER A 279 9.56 -0.94 20.61
CA SER A 279 10.82 -1.41 21.19
C SER A 279 11.75 -0.21 21.32
N THR A 280 11.49 0.64 22.30
CA THR A 280 12.54 1.47 22.93
C THR A 280 13.51 0.49 23.61
N GLN A 281 14.57 0.13 22.92
CA GLN A 281 15.74 -0.42 23.59
C GLN A 281 16.39 0.74 24.36
N SER A 282 16.10 0.79 25.66
CA SER A 282 16.92 1.45 26.65
C SER A 282 18.23 0.64 26.77
N GLY A 283 19.29 1.10 26.07
CA GLY A 283 20.64 0.61 26.30
C GLY A 283 21.14 1.13 27.63
N SER A 284 21.52 0.23 28.49
CA SER A 284 22.40 0.47 29.65
C SER A 284 23.84 0.19 29.25
#